data_abed187b87e5702373cea8a7fcadad8f
#
_entry.id   abed187b87e5702373cea8a7fcadad8f
#
_cell.length_a   1.000
_cell.length_b   1.000
_cell.length_c   1.000
_cell.angle_alpha   90.00
_cell.angle_beta   90.00
_cell.angle_gamma   90.00
#
_symmetry.space_group_name_H-M   'P 1'
#
loop_
_entity.id
_entity.type
_entity.pdbx_description
1 polymer ?
#
loop_
_entity_poly.entity_id
_entity_poly.type
_entity_poly.pdbx_seq_one_letter_code
_entity_poly.pdbx_strand_id
1 'polypeptide(L)'
;CQGKEEASDDEINEMAKITKEAIEAGALGFSTSRTYLHRDKFGEYVPGTEATAKEMRKIANTIADLGQGTLEIVSDWMDQDIELDWVKEFVEKSDRTLTYAQTGGNPVETWKYCEENFSKGVKIRPQFPGRPTGMLFSLESTVHPFIAHPSYAEIADKTLEEKVTAMKDESFRQKILSEEPAVDKNHMIYTLMMAFDKQFPMNEIPDYEP
;
A
#
# COMPACT_ATOMS: atom_id res chain seq x y z
N CYS A 1 16.41 -9.59 -3.57
CA CYS A 1 15.32 -9.14 -4.46
C CYS A 1 15.24 -7.62 -4.42
N GLN A 2 15.30 -6.97 -5.56
CA GLN A 2 15.22 -5.51 -5.67
C GLN A 2 13.77 -5.02 -5.89
N GLY A 3 12.78 -5.75 -5.37
CA GLY A 3 11.37 -5.32 -5.33
C GLY A 3 10.58 -5.37 -6.64
N LYS A 4 11.21 -5.70 -7.77
CA LYS A 4 10.57 -5.74 -9.10
C LYS A 4 10.61 -7.11 -9.78
N GLU A 5 11.17 -8.10 -9.12
CA GLU A 5 11.30 -9.46 -9.67
C GLU A 5 10.46 -10.43 -8.84
N GLU A 6 9.72 -11.30 -9.52
CA GLU A 6 9.04 -12.39 -8.85
C GLU A 6 10.06 -13.32 -8.20
N ALA A 7 9.77 -13.73 -6.97
CA ALA A 7 10.62 -14.68 -6.27
C ALA A 7 10.55 -16.06 -6.93
N SER A 8 11.71 -16.69 -7.11
CA SER A 8 11.82 -18.08 -7.56
C SER A 8 11.26 -19.05 -6.53
N ASP A 9 10.99 -20.29 -6.95
CA ASP A 9 10.49 -21.32 -6.05
C ASP A 9 11.46 -21.62 -4.89
N ASP A 10 12.75 -21.54 -5.12
CA ASP A 10 13.76 -21.74 -4.08
C ASP A 10 13.77 -20.59 -3.08
N GLU A 11 13.63 -19.35 -3.54
CA GLU A 11 13.51 -18.18 -2.66
C GLU A 11 12.20 -18.21 -1.84
N ILE A 12 11.08 -18.58 -2.45
CA ILE A 12 9.80 -18.76 -1.76
C ILE A 12 9.90 -19.84 -0.67
N ASN A 13 10.55 -20.95 -0.97
CA ASN A 13 10.78 -22.01 0.01
C ASN A 13 11.69 -21.57 1.16
N GLU A 14 12.74 -20.79 0.88
CA GLU A 14 13.61 -20.27 1.92
C GLU A 14 12.90 -19.20 2.78
N MET A 15 12.09 -18.31 2.20
CA MET A 15 11.25 -17.38 2.95
C MET A 15 10.28 -18.10 3.88
N ALA A 16 9.63 -19.16 3.41
CA ALA A 16 8.74 -19.99 4.20
C ALA A 16 9.47 -20.68 5.37
N LYS A 17 10.67 -21.19 5.12
CA LYS A 17 11.53 -21.80 6.14
C LYS A 17 11.95 -20.78 7.21
N ILE A 18 12.41 -19.60 6.81
CA ILE A 18 12.78 -18.52 7.73
C ILE A 18 11.57 -18.10 8.57
N THR A 19 10.40 -17.98 7.94
CA THR A 19 9.13 -17.66 8.64
C THR A 19 8.82 -18.73 9.70
N LYS A 20 8.96 -20.01 9.36
CA LYS A 20 8.78 -21.11 10.29
C LYS A 20 9.73 -21.01 11.47
N GLU A 21 11.03 -20.90 11.20
CA GLU A 21 12.07 -20.81 12.23
C GLU A 21 11.84 -19.62 13.17
N ALA A 22 11.45 -18.46 12.62
CA ALA A 22 11.15 -17.27 13.40
C ALA A 22 9.96 -17.49 14.34
N ILE A 23 8.87 -18.10 13.85
CA ILE A 23 7.68 -18.38 14.67
C ILE A 23 8.00 -19.42 15.76
N GLU A 24 8.73 -20.47 15.43
CA GLU A 24 9.20 -21.48 16.41
C GLU A 24 10.12 -20.87 17.49
N ALA A 25 10.87 -19.82 17.13
CA ALA A 25 11.69 -19.05 18.06
C ALA A 25 10.91 -18.01 18.89
N GLY A 26 9.60 -17.86 18.68
CA GLY A 26 8.72 -17.00 19.46
C GLY A 26 8.24 -15.73 18.76
N ALA A 27 8.42 -15.59 17.45
CA ALA A 27 7.80 -14.50 16.70
C ALA A 27 6.27 -14.64 16.71
N LEU A 28 5.56 -13.49 16.79
CA LEU A 28 4.10 -13.45 16.85
C LEU A 28 3.41 -13.81 15.53
N GLY A 29 4.13 -13.74 14.42
CA GLY A 29 3.60 -14.03 13.09
C GLY A 29 4.44 -13.41 11.99
N PHE A 30 3.83 -13.24 10.82
CA PHE A 30 4.42 -12.64 9.64
C PHE A 30 3.62 -11.41 9.22
N SER A 31 4.30 -10.34 8.86
CA SER A 31 3.67 -9.13 8.33
C SER A 31 4.30 -8.74 7.00
N THR A 32 3.47 -8.28 6.07
CA THR A 32 3.95 -7.83 4.77
C THR A 32 3.18 -6.62 4.25
N SER A 33 3.84 -5.87 3.36
CA SER A 33 3.28 -4.69 2.71
C SER A 33 3.09 -4.95 1.22
N ARG A 34 1.83 -4.85 0.77
CA ARG A 34 1.38 -5.03 -0.61
C ARG A 34 0.67 -3.76 -1.09
N THR A 35 1.26 -2.62 -0.78
CA THR A 35 0.73 -1.30 -1.16
C THR A 35 1.77 -0.49 -1.94
N TYR A 36 1.33 0.15 -3.00
CA TYR A 36 2.13 1.08 -3.80
C TYR A 36 2.46 2.40 -3.08
N LEU A 37 1.88 2.62 -1.89
CA LEU A 37 2.18 3.79 -1.05
C LEU A 37 3.48 3.62 -0.25
N HIS A 38 3.90 2.39 0.03
CA HIS A 38 5.12 2.15 0.76
C HIS A 38 6.33 2.16 -0.18
N ARG A 39 7.20 3.13 0.05
CA ARG A 39 8.41 3.32 -0.72
C ARG A 39 9.62 3.48 0.18
N ASP A 40 10.75 3.10 -0.33
CA ASP A 40 12.03 3.34 0.34
C ASP A 40 12.46 4.81 0.20
N LYS A 41 13.61 5.14 0.80
CA LYS A 41 14.18 6.51 0.76
C LYS A 41 14.58 6.99 -0.64
N PHE A 42 14.60 6.10 -1.62
CA PHE A 42 14.90 6.43 -3.02
C PHE A 42 13.65 6.51 -3.89
N GLY A 43 12.46 6.30 -3.30
CA GLY A 43 11.19 6.29 -4.00
C GLY A 43 10.85 4.96 -4.70
N GLU A 44 11.67 3.92 -4.51
CA GLU A 44 11.41 2.58 -5.06
C GLU A 44 10.40 1.82 -4.18
N TYR A 45 9.68 0.87 -4.76
CA TYR A 45 8.78 0.00 -4.01
C TYR A 45 9.54 -0.86 -3.01
N VAL A 46 8.95 -1.01 -1.83
CA VAL A 46 9.51 -1.92 -0.83
C VAL A 46 9.36 -3.38 -1.28
N PRO A 47 10.28 -4.28 -0.87
CA PRO A 47 10.11 -5.72 -1.11
C PRO A 47 8.76 -6.20 -0.59
N GLY A 48 8.10 -7.06 -1.35
CA GLY A 48 6.77 -7.57 -1.01
C GLY A 48 5.60 -6.83 -1.69
N THR A 49 5.79 -5.59 -2.17
CA THR A 49 4.71 -4.85 -2.86
C THR A 49 4.12 -5.65 -4.02
N GLU A 50 4.96 -6.28 -4.82
CA GLU A 50 4.58 -7.09 -5.99
C GLU A 50 4.71 -8.60 -5.74
N ALA A 51 4.78 -9.03 -4.47
CA ALA A 51 4.80 -10.46 -4.14
C ALA A 51 3.61 -11.20 -4.76
N THR A 52 3.87 -12.34 -5.38
CA THR A 52 2.82 -13.11 -6.05
C THR A 52 1.89 -13.80 -5.04
N ALA A 53 0.67 -14.12 -5.48
CA ALA A 53 -0.23 -14.94 -4.69
C ALA A 53 0.37 -16.31 -4.32
N LYS A 54 1.26 -16.85 -5.17
CA LYS A 54 2.00 -18.09 -4.90
C LYS A 54 2.94 -17.95 -3.70
N GLU A 55 3.69 -16.85 -3.64
CA GLU A 55 4.55 -16.53 -2.50
C GLU A 55 3.74 -16.38 -1.21
N MET A 56 2.65 -15.57 -1.27
CA MET A 56 1.78 -15.35 -0.13
C MET A 56 1.15 -16.65 0.38
N ARG A 57 0.64 -17.50 -0.51
CA ARG A 57 0.09 -18.81 -0.14
C ARG A 57 1.12 -19.69 0.56
N LYS A 58 2.36 -19.71 0.06
CA LYS A 58 3.40 -20.56 0.66
C LYS A 58 3.72 -20.12 2.09
N ILE A 59 3.86 -18.83 2.33
CA ILE A 59 4.11 -18.28 3.66
C ILE A 59 2.90 -18.50 4.58
N ALA A 60 1.69 -18.19 4.09
CA ALA A 60 0.45 -18.38 4.83
C ALA A 60 0.22 -19.85 5.22
N ASN A 61 0.41 -20.78 4.30
CA ASN A 61 0.29 -22.22 4.59
C ASN A 61 1.34 -22.69 5.61
N THR A 62 2.54 -22.12 5.61
CA THR A 62 3.55 -22.43 6.65
C THR A 62 3.05 -22.05 8.05
N ILE A 63 2.41 -20.88 8.19
CA ILE A 63 1.80 -20.42 9.45
C ILE A 63 0.63 -21.33 9.85
N ALA A 64 -0.20 -21.72 8.88
CA ALA A 64 -1.33 -22.61 9.08
C ALA A 64 -0.86 -24.00 9.59
N ASP A 65 0.15 -24.59 8.95
CA ASP A 65 0.70 -25.90 9.28
C ASP A 65 1.34 -25.93 10.68
N LEU A 66 1.96 -24.83 11.10
CA LEU A 66 2.49 -24.68 12.45
C LEU A 66 1.39 -24.61 13.53
N GLY A 67 0.18 -24.22 13.16
CA GLY A 67 -0.92 -24.01 14.09
C GLY A 67 -0.68 -22.88 15.09
N GLN A 68 0.27 -22.01 14.82
CA GLN A 68 0.60 -20.84 15.65
C GLN A 68 1.04 -19.67 14.76
N GLY A 69 0.96 -18.44 15.31
CA GLY A 69 1.28 -17.22 14.59
C GLY A 69 0.03 -16.54 13.99
N THR A 70 0.23 -15.30 13.58
CA THR A 70 -0.77 -14.44 12.94
C THR A 70 -0.22 -13.94 11.63
N LEU A 71 -1.08 -13.72 10.65
CA LEU A 71 -0.72 -13.07 9.38
C LEU A 71 -1.29 -11.65 9.37
N GLU A 72 -0.43 -10.67 9.09
CA GLU A 72 -0.80 -9.25 8.94
C GLU A 72 -0.47 -8.78 7.54
N ILE A 73 -1.39 -8.09 6.89
CA ILE A 73 -1.15 -7.51 5.57
C ILE A 73 -1.59 -6.04 5.49
N VAL A 74 -0.81 -5.26 4.77
CA VAL A 74 -1.27 -3.99 4.20
C VAL A 74 -1.42 -4.21 2.70
N SER A 75 -2.62 -4.09 2.16
CA SER A 75 -2.89 -4.28 0.73
C SER A 75 -3.75 -3.14 0.18
N ASP A 76 -3.48 -2.75 -1.06
CA ASP A 76 -4.33 -1.82 -1.80
C ASP A 76 -5.57 -2.52 -2.39
N TRP A 77 -5.64 -3.84 -2.31
CA TRP A 77 -6.74 -4.65 -2.86
C TRP A 77 -7.02 -4.36 -4.34
N MET A 78 -5.96 -4.09 -5.12
CA MET A 78 -6.08 -3.74 -6.53
C MET A 78 -6.76 -4.85 -7.34
N ASP A 79 -6.44 -6.10 -7.04
CA ASP A 79 -7.14 -7.27 -7.55
C ASP A 79 -7.74 -8.02 -6.36
N GLN A 80 -9.00 -7.68 -6.04
CA GLN A 80 -9.67 -8.25 -4.88
C GLN A 80 -9.88 -9.75 -4.99
N ASP A 81 -10.10 -10.27 -6.20
CA ASP A 81 -10.36 -11.69 -6.41
C ASP A 81 -9.10 -12.51 -6.09
N ILE A 82 -7.95 -12.08 -6.61
CA ILE A 82 -6.67 -12.75 -6.36
C ILE A 82 -6.26 -12.64 -4.89
N GLU A 83 -6.38 -11.43 -4.30
CA GLU A 83 -6.03 -11.21 -2.89
C GLU A 83 -6.94 -12.01 -1.97
N LEU A 84 -8.24 -11.95 -2.19
CA LEU A 84 -9.20 -12.62 -1.34
C LEU A 84 -9.15 -14.14 -1.46
N ASP A 85 -8.74 -14.69 -2.60
CA ASP A 85 -8.65 -16.12 -2.82
C ASP A 85 -7.63 -16.78 -1.89
N TRP A 86 -6.39 -16.29 -1.81
CA TRP A 86 -5.41 -16.85 -0.89
C TRP A 86 -5.68 -16.48 0.58
N VAL A 87 -6.33 -15.34 0.84
CA VAL A 87 -6.77 -14.96 2.19
C VAL A 87 -7.83 -15.94 2.71
N LYS A 88 -8.84 -16.26 1.90
CA LYS A 88 -9.86 -17.26 2.23
C LYS A 88 -9.22 -18.61 2.50
N GLU A 89 -8.34 -19.05 1.62
CA GLU A 89 -7.62 -20.31 1.80
C GLU A 89 -6.95 -20.39 3.17
N PHE A 90 -6.25 -19.34 3.58
CA PHE A 90 -5.58 -19.29 4.88
C PHE A 90 -6.55 -19.34 6.05
N VAL A 91 -7.56 -18.45 6.09
CA VAL A 91 -8.44 -18.32 7.26
C VAL A 91 -9.46 -19.45 7.38
N GLU A 92 -9.79 -20.13 6.29
CA GLU A 92 -10.71 -21.28 6.30
C GLU A 92 -10.00 -22.59 6.63
N LYS A 93 -8.75 -22.77 6.20
CA LYS A 93 -7.95 -23.97 6.46
C LYS A 93 -7.27 -23.96 7.83
N SER A 94 -7.02 -22.79 8.38
CA SER A 94 -6.32 -22.65 9.66
C SER A 94 -7.20 -21.98 10.71
N ASP A 95 -7.02 -22.33 11.98
CA ASP A 95 -7.60 -21.57 13.09
C ASP A 95 -6.72 -20.37 13.45
N ARG A 96 -6.09 -19.74 12.43
CA ARG A 96 -5.19 -18.60 12.63
C ARG A 96 -5.85 -17.30 12.21
N THR A 97 -5.43 -16.22 12.86
CA THR A 97 -5.96 -14.90 12.56
C THR A 97 -5.19 -14.29 11.40
N LEU A 98 -5.93 -13.70 10.45
CA LEU A 98 -5.42 -12.73 9.53
C LEU A 98 -5.93 -11.35 9.93
N THR A 99 -5.03 -10.39 10.06
CA THR A 99 -5.38 -8.97 10.18
C THR A 99 -4.98 -8.23 8.91
N TYR A 100 -5.67 -7.16 8.59
CA TYR A 100 -5.23 -6.28 7.52
C TYR A 100 -5.52 -4.81 7.85
N ALA A 101 -4.61 -3.92 7.43
CA ALA A 101 -4.79 -2.49 7.59
C ALA A 101 -5.79 -1.96 6.55
N GLN A 102 -6.89 -1.40 7.03
CA GLN A 102 -7.89 -0.72 6.18
C GLN A 102 -7.51 0.75 6.08
N THR A 103 -6.61 1.08 5.15
CA THR A 103 -6.04 2.43 5.01
C THR A 103 -6.65 3.26 3.89
N GLY A 104 -7.32 2.62 2.95
CA GLY A 104 -7.93 3.26 1.80
C GLY A 104 -8.62 2.23 0.92
N GLY A 105 -9.05 2.65 -0.25
CA GLY A 105 -9.79 1.79 -1.17
C GLY A 105 -11.18 1.40 -0.65
N ASN A 106 -11.87 0.60 -1.41
CA ASN A 106 -13.19 0.08 -1.07
C ASN A 106 -13.22 -1.44 -1.29
N PRO A 107 -12.61 -2.24 -0.40
CA PRO A 107 -12.58 -3.69 -0.54
C PRO A 107 -13.94 -4.31 -0.20
N VAL A 108 -14.95 -3.98 -0.99
CA VAL A 108 -16.36 -4.37 -0.76
C VAL A 108 -16.50 -5.88 -0.61
N GLU A 109 -15.87 -6.65 -1.48
CA GLU A 109 -15.97 -8.11 -1.44
C GLU A 109 -15.27 -8.68 -0.19
N THR A 110 -14.19 -8.06 0.27
CA THR A 110 -13.52 -8.45 1.51
C THR A 110 -14.39 -8.14 2.74
N TRP A 111 -15.04 -6.98 2.79
CA TRP A 111 -15.97 -6.64 3.87
C TRP A 111 -17.16 -7.59 3.91
N LYS A 112 -17.75 -7.85 2.76
CA LYS A 112 -18.86 -8.80 2.61
C LYS A 112 -18.46 -10.19 3.11
N TYR A 113 -17.31 -10.67 2.70
CA TYR A 113 -16.77 -11.94 3.19
C TYR A 113 -16.58 -11.94 4.71
N CYS A 114 -16.02 -10.87 5.30
CA CYS A 114 -15.87 -10.73 6.74
C CYS A 114 -17.22 -10.80 7.46
N GLU A 115 -18.22 -10.06 6.99
CA GLU A 115 -19.56 -10.02 7.58
C GLU A 115 -20.25 -11.39 7.54
N GLU A 116 -20.26 -12.03 6.37
CA GLU A 116 -20.91 -13.33 6.13
C GLU A 116 -20.27 -14.49 6.93
N ASN A 117 -18.99 -14.35 7.28
CA ASN A 117 -18.24 -15.45 7.91
C ASN A 117 -17.84 -15.18 9.37
N PHE A 118 -18.12 -13.99 9.89
CA PHE A 118 -17.82 -13.65 11.28
C PHE A 118 -18.49 -14.61 12.27
N SER A 119 -19.79 -14.91 12.08
CA SER A 119 -20.56 -15.81 12.94
C SER A 119 -20.12 -17.28 12.81
N LYS A 120 -19.43 -17.64 11.75
CA LYS A 120 -18.87 -18.99 11.51
C LYS A 120 -17.50 -19.17 12.17
N GLY A 121 -16.97 -18.15 12.86
CA GLY A 121 -15.70 -18.20 13.55
C GLY A 121 -14.47 -17.94 12.69
N VAL A 122 -14.64 -17.52 11.44
CA VAL A 122 -13.51 -17.14 10.57
C VAL A 122 -12.80 -15.93 11.14
N LYS A 123 -11.47 -16.03 11.26
CA LYS A 123 -10.64 -15.06 11.97
C LYS A 123 -9.95 -14.06 11.04
N ILE A 124 -10.72 -13.36 10.23
CA ILE A 124 -10.23 -12.19 9.49
C ILE A 124 -10.64 -10.91 10.23
N ARG A 125 -9.71 -9.98 10.43
CA ARG A 125 -9.89 -8.81 11.30
C ARG A 125 -9.35 -7.54 10.64
N PRO A 126 -10.22 -6.70 10.04
CA PRO A 126 -9.81 -5.40 9.53
C PRO A 126 -9.41 -4.47 10.69
N GLN A 127 -8.30 -3.76 10.51
CA GLN A 127 -7.78 -2.76 11.43
C GLN A 127 -8.03 -1.37 10.86
N PHE A 128 -8.93 -0.63 11.48
CA PHE A 128 -9.23 0.75 11.09
C PHE A 128 -8.42 1.73 11.93
N PRO A 129 -7.85 2.80 11.33
CA PRO A 129 -7.23 3.85 12.11
C PRO A 129 -8.27 4.53 13.01
N GLY A 130 -7.90 4.80 14.25
CA GLY A 130 -8.76 5.50 15.22
C GLY A 130 -8.88 7.02 14.99
N ARG A 131 -8.40 7.50 13.83
CA ARG A 131 -8.43 8.90 13.40
C ARG A 131 -8.58 8.97 11.88
N PRO A 132 -9.00 10.12 11.33
CA PRO A 132 -8.97 10.34 9.88
C PRO A 132 -7.57 10.09 9.30
N THR A 133 -7.52 9.44 8.16
CA THR A 133 -6.28 9.24 7.41
C THR A 133 -5.96 10.52 6.67
N GLY A 134 -4.75 11.04 6.87
CA GLY A 134 -4.26 12.22 6.17
C GLY A 134 -2.83 12.02 5.69
N MET A 135 -2.46 12.70 4.63
CA MET A 135 -1.10 12.73 4.08
C MET A 135 -0.63 14.17 3.99
N LEU A 136 0.63 14.39 4.35
CA LEU A 136 1.28 15.69 4.14
C LEU A 136 2.02 15.64 2.80
N PHE A 137 1.76 16.63 1.97
CA PHE A 137 2.43 16.79 0.68
C PHE A 137 3.33 18.01 0.67
N SER A 138 4.47 17.89 0.02
CA SER A 138 5.34 19.01 -0.32
C SER A 138 6.01 18.74 -1.67
N LEU A 139 6.68 19.72 -2.25
CA LEU A 139 7.49 19.52 -3.46
C LEU A 139 8.75 18.65 -3.23
N GLU A 140 9.01 18.25 -1.99
CA GLU A 140 10.08 17.31 -1.60
C GLU A 140 9.54 15.92 -1.25
N SER A 141 8.21 15.74 -1.23
CA SER A 141 7.61 14.44 -0.97
C SER A 141 7.76 13.52 -2.17
N THR A 142 7.86 12.22 -1.89
CA THR A 142 7.90 11.18 -2.93
C THR A 142 6.56 10.99 -3.66
N VAL A 143 5.48 11.54 -3.08
CA VAL A 143 4.15 11.61 -3.69
C VAL A 143 3.58 13.00 -3.43
N HIS A 144 3.15 13.68 -4.48
CA HIS A 144 2.44 14.96 -4.41
C HIS A 144 1.68 15.19 -5.74
N PRO A 145 0.71 16.12 -5.81
CA PRO A 145 -0.16 16.31 -6.96
C PRO A 145 0.53 16.46 -8.32
N PHE A 146 1.72 17.05 -8.34
CA PHE A 146 2.45 17.35 -9.59
C PHE A 146 3.48 16.30 -10.00
N ILE A 147 3.76 15.28 -9.18
CA ILE A 147 4.87 14.33 -9.38
C ILE A 147 4.84 13.63 -10.74
N ALA A 148 3.65 13.38 -11.26
CA ALA A 148 3.45 12.70 -12.55
C ALA A 148 3.26 13.64 -13.75
N HIS A 149 3.39 14.96 -13.57
CA HIS A 149 3.26 15.90 -14.67
C HIS A 149 4.55 16.00 -15.47
N PRO A 150 4.51 15.94 -16.81
CA PRO A 150 5.71 16.03 -17.65
C PRO A 150 6.58 17.25 -17.35
N SER A 151 5.97 18.42 -17.16
CA SER A 151 6.72 19.64 -16.81
C SER A 151 7.37 19.58 -15.43
N TYR A 152 6.81 18.83 -14.48
CA TYR A 152 7.44 18.66 -13.17
C TYR A 152 8.76 17.90 -13.28
N ALA A 153 8.87 16.96 -14.20
CA ALA A 153 10.12 16.22 -14.44
C ALA A 153 11.30 17.16 -14.80
N GLU A 154 11.03 18.32 -15.39
CA GLU A 154 12.07 19.32 -15.72
C GLU A 154 12.69 19.97 -14.47
N ILE A 155 12.00 19.91 -13.33
CA ILE A 155 12.42 20.53 -12.08
C ILE A 155 12.57 19.54 -10.92
N ALA A 156 12.28 18.26 -11.14
CA ALA A 156 12.23 17.23 -10.08
C ALA A 156 13.54 17.16 -9.27
N ASP A 157 14.68 17.26 -9.92
CA ASP A 157 16.02 17.17 -9.30
C ASP A 157 16.55 18.51 -8.78
N LYS A 158 15.78 19.59 -8.89
CA LYS A 158 16.19 20.91 -8.41
C LYS A 158 16.01 21.05 -6.90
N THR A 159 16.67 22.04 -6.32
CA THR A 159 16.47 22.42 -4.91
C THR A 159 15.04 22.88 -4.67
N LEU A 160 14.58 22.84 -3.43
CA LEU A 160 13.23 23.31 -3.07
C LEU A 160 13.01 24.77 -3.48
N GLU A 161 14.01 25.63 -3.28
CA GLU A 161 13.94 27.05 -3.65
C GLU A 161 13.76 27.24 -5.15
N GLU A 162 14.49 26.48 -5.96
CA GLU A 162 14.36 26.51 -7.42
C GLU A 162 13.01 25.95 -7.89
N LYS A 163 12.52 24.85 -7.26
CA LYS A 163 11.19 24.33 -7.50
C LYS A 163 10.11 25.36 -7.20
N VAL A 164 10.17 25.97 -6.04
CA VAL A 164 9.21 27.02 -5.63
C VAL A 164 9.26 28.22 -6.60
N THR A 165 10.45 28.62 -7.04
CA THR A 165 10.62 29.71 -8.00
C THR A 165 9.98 29.36 -9.34
N ALA A 166 10.22 28.15 -9.86
CA ALA A 166 9.59 27.68 -11.09
C ALA A 166 8.07 27.61 -10.98
N MET A 167 7.57 27.06 -9.86
CA MET A 167 6.12 26.94 -9.62
C MET A 167 5.41 28.29 -9.41
N LYS A 168 6.16 29.37 -9.12
CA LYS A 168 5.64 30.76 -9.06
C LYS A 168 5.62 31.45 -10.40
N ASP A 169 6.40 30.98 -11.37
CA ASP A 169 6.38 31.54 -12.73
C ASP A 169 5.03 31.27 -13.41
N GLU A 170 4.40 32.30 -13.88
CA GLU A 170 3.03 32.20 -14.45
C GLU A 170 2.99 31.32 -15.71
N SER A 171 4.00 31.37 -16.55
CA SER A 171 4.05 30.56 -17.77
C SER A 171 4.22 29.06 -17.43
N PHE A 172 5.07 28.77 -16.48
CA PHE A 172 5.26 27.41 -15.98
C PHE A 172 3.99 26.86 -15.28
N ARG A 173 3.32 27.69 -14.48
CA ARG A 173 2.04 27.32 -13.85
C ARG A 173 0.97 26.99 -14.87
N GLN A 174 0.78 27.83 -15.87
CA GLN A 174 -0.19 27.56 -16.94
C GLN A 174 0.15 26.29 -17.69
N LYS A 175 1.44 26.05 -17.97
CA LYS A 175 1.90 24.84 -18.65
C LYS A 175 1.54 23.61 -17.84
N ILE A 176 1.97 23.51 -16.57
CA ILE A 176 1.76 22.31 -15.74
C ILE A 176 0.28 22.06 -15.42
N LEU A 177 -0.53 23.12 -15.25
CA LEU A 177 -1.96 22.99 -15.01
C LEU A 177 -2.77 22.58 -16.25
N SER A 178 -2.21 22.75 -17.44
CA SER A 178 -2.82 22.31 -18.71
C SER A 178 -2.45 20.87 -19.09
N GLU A 179 -1.52 20.26 -18.38
CA GLU A 179 -1.05 18.90 -18.64
C GLU A 179 -1.92 17.85 -17.96
N GLU A 180 -2.04 16.69 -18.60
CA GLU A 180 -2.55 15.49 -17.93
C GLU A 180 -1.38 14.75 -17.26
N PRO A 181 -1.55 14.30 -16.00
CA PRO A 181 -0.53 13.48 -15.35
C PRO A 181 -0.23 12.20 -16.14
N ALA A 182 1.04 11.86 -16.27
CA ALA A 182 1.49 10.65 -16.97
C ALA A 182 1.35 9.41 -16.06
N VAL A 183 0.15 9.17 -15.55
CA VAL A 183 -0.19 8.03 -14.69
C VAL A 183 -1.58 7.52 -15.08
N ASP A 184 -1.79 6.21 -14.98
CA ASP A 184 -3.09 5.62 -15.27
C ASP A 184 -4.16 6.21 -14.35
N LYS A 185 -5.27 6.69 -14.93
CA LYS A 185 -6.40 7.29 -14.20
C LYS A 185 -7.09 6.31 -13.23
N ASN A 186 -6.94 5.02 -13.45
CA ASN A 186 -7.43 3.98 -12.55
C ASN A 186 -6.45 3.66 -11.42
N HIS A 187 -5.24 4.20 -11.48
CA HIS A 187 -4.26 3.97 -10.43
C HIS A 187 -4.63 4.76 -9.17
N MET A 188 -4.52 4.13 -7.99
CA MET A 188 -4.89 4.75 -6.71
C MET A 188 -4.16 6.08 -6.47
N ILE A 189 -2.90 6.18 -6.86
CA ILE A 189 -2.10 7.43 -6.74
C ILE A 189 -2.74 8.56 -7.55
N TYR A 190 -3.25 8.29 -8.77
CA TYR A 190 -3.96 9.30 -9.55
C TYR A 190 -5.17 9.83 -8.79
N THR A 191 -6.03 8.94 -8.30
CA THR A 191 -7.23 9.32 -7.53
C THR A 191 -6.87 10.15 -6.30
N LEU A 192 -5.81 9.76 -5.59
CA LEU A 192 -5.35 10.46 -4.40
C LEU A 192 -4.80 11.86 -4.71
N MET A 193 -4.00 11.99 -5.78
CA MET A 193 -3.39 13.26 -6.19
C MET A 193 -4.41 14.24 -6.77
N MET A 194 -5.46 13.74 -7.42
CA MET A 194 -6.46 14.56 -8.09
C MET A 194 -7.69 14.89 -7.23
N ALA A 195 -7.71 14.44 -5.98
CA ALA A 195 -8.77 14.76 -5.02
C ALA A 195 -8.59 16.16 -4.41
N PHE A 196 -8.62 17.20 -5.22
CA PHE A 196 -8.39 18.59 -4.79
C PHE A 196 -9.42 19.08 -3.76
N ASP A 197 -10.62 18.53 -3.79
CA ASP A 197 -11.69 18.76 -2.80
C ASP A 197 -11.35 18.25 -1.39
N LYS A 198 -10.25 17.49 -1.25
CA LYS A 198 -9.74 16.94 0.01
C LYS A 198 -8.33 17.40 0.34
N GLN A 199 -7.84 18.42 -0.34
CA GLN A 199 -6.51 18.99 -0.12
C GLN A 199 -6.64 20.35 0.55
N PHE A 200 -5.93 20.52 1.67
CA PHE A 200 -6.00 21.69 2.51
C PHE A 200 -4.62 22.33 2.62
N PRO A 201 -4.49 23.66 2.47
CA PRO A 201 -3.23 24.34 2.66
C PRO A 201 -2.78 24.24 4.12
N MET A 202 -1.47 24.00 4.32
CA MET A 202 -0.86 24.00 5.65
C MET A 202 -0.58 25.43 6.09
N ASN A 203 -1.47 26.00 6.87
CA ASN A 203 -1.34 27.31 7.50
C ASN A 203 -0.81 27.16 8.93
N GLU A 204 -0.34 28.25 9.56
CA GLU A 204 0.06 28.25 10.99
C GLU A 204 -1.06 27.77 11.90
N ILE A 205 -2.30 28.19 11.60
CA ILE A 205 -3.51 27.66 12.22
C ILE A 205 -4.15 26.75 11.20
N PRO A 206 -4.24 25.43 11.46
CA PRO A 206 -4.87 24.49 10.55
C PRO A 206 -6.31 24.92 10.24
N ASP A 207 -6.60 25.04 8.97
CA ASP A 207 -7.94 25.27 8.44
C ASP A 207 -8.25 24.09 7.50
N TYR A 208 -9.28 23.35 7.82
CA TYR A 208 -9.68 22.16 7.06
C TYR A 208 -10.89 22.43 6.15
N GLU A 209 -11.13 23.68 5.84
CA GLU A 209 -12.07 24.05 4.78
C GLU A 209 -11.34 23.97 3.42
N PRO A 210 -11.88 23.24 2.45
CA PRO A 210 -11.27 23.04 1.12
C PRO A 210 -11.29 24.31 0.27
#